data_e9dd17672e103a6833f995cb7f9e0476
#
_entry.id   e9dd17672e103a6833f995cb7f9e0476
#
_cell.length_a   1.000
_cell.length_b   1.000
_cell.length_c   1.000
_cell.angle_alpha   90.00
_cell.angle_beta   90.00
_cell.angle_gamma   90.00
#
_symmetry.space_group_name_H-M   'P 1'
#
loop_
_entity.id
_entity.type
_entity.pdbx_description
1 polymer ?
#
loop_
_entity_poly.entity_id
_entity_poly.type
_entity_poly.pdbx_seq_one_letter_code
_entity_poly.pdbx_strand_id
1 'polypeptide(L)'
;MFEDAHQDDVNTFEATLRSSTDEDLLCVPGICLGFHPTESCVVLGVCGTSVEFCARADLDWLDEGRADLIRQVESAAQSLESCNFVILGYTRYPDENSERLIRLALEIHGTVMDVLIASPTRYWTVTPLGLQPPEGYPWDPGTTTLAAEAVYLGIPVAASRAEAVAEVRAAGEPGEVEFLS
;
A
#
# COMPACT_ATOMS: atom_id res chain seq x y z
N MET A 1 -4.80 -41.47 13.61
CA MET A 1 -4.59 -40.23 14.33
C MET A 1 -4.37 -39.15 13.27
N PHE A 2 -5.40 -38.45 12.90
CA PHE A 2 -5.38 -37.47 11.83
C PHE A 2 -5.33 -36.08 12.47
N GLU A 3 -4.20 -35.39 12.34
CA GLU A 3 -4.11 -33.96 12.62
C GLU A 3 -4.66 -33.25 11.42
N ASP A 4 -5.85 -32.70 11.60
CA ASP A 4 -6.37 -31.65 10.74
C ASP A 4 -5.48 -30.40 10.91
N ALA A 5 -4.53 -30.26 10.00
CA ALA A 5 -3.87 -29.00 9.80
C ALA A 5 -4.89 -28.05 9.18
N HIS A 6 -5.53 -27.26 10.00
CA HIS A 6 -6.18 -26.02 9.56
C HIS A 6 -5.07 -25.14 9.00
N GLN A 7 -4.88 -25.24 7.72
CA GLN A 7 -4.04 -24.35 6.95
C GLN A 7 -4.85 -23.06 6.82
N ASP A 8 -4.65 -22.15 7.77
CA ASP A 8 -5.00 -20.76 7.56
C ASP A 8 -4.20 -20.31 6.35
N ASP A 9 -4.87 -20.21 5.23
CA ASP A 9 -4.39 -19.54 4.04
C ASP A 9 -4.21 -18.04 4.35
N VAL A 10 -3.16 -17.75 5.11
CA VAL A 10 -2.55 -16.43 5.06
C VAL A 10 -1.96 -16.35 3.67
N ASN A 11 -2.67 -15.69 2.78
CA ASN A 11 -2.23 -15.39 1.44
C ASN A 11 -0.99 -14.47 1.57
N THR A 12 0.15 -15.11 1.84
CA THR A 12 1.45 -14.45 1.83
C THR A 12 1.77 -14.20 0.38
N PHE A 13 1.37 -13.02 -0.09
CA PHE A 13 1.71 -12.57 -1.41
C PHE A 13 3.20 -12.25 -1.40
N GLU A 14 4.03 -13.22 -1.73
CA GLU A 14 5.43 -12.97 -2.08
C GLU A 14 5.47 -12.25 -3.43
N ALA A 15 5.16 -10.97 -3.42
CA ALA A 15 5.50 -10.11 -4.53
C ALA A 15 7.02 -9.93 -4.51
N THR A 16 7.72 -10.79 -5.23
CA THR A 16 9.13 -10.59 -5.51
C THR A 16 9.22 -9.35 -6.40
N LEU A 17 9.53 -8.21 -5.80
CA LEU A 17 9.78 -6.95 -6.51
C LEU A 17 11.07 -7.12 -7.33
N ARG A 18 10.97 -7.71 -8.51
CA ARG A 18 12.06 -7.74 -9.47
C ARG A 18 12.10 -6.40 -10.16
N SER A 19 13.15 -5.62 -9.86
CA SER A 19 13.46 -4.37 -10.54
C SER A 19 12.28 -3.41 -10.51
N SER A 20 11.96 -2.94 -9.35
CA SER A 20 10.94 -1.95 -9.17
C SER A 20 11.38 -0.61 -9.74
N THR A 21 10.68 -0.20 -10.76
CA THR A 21 10.58 1.20 -11.09
C THR A 21 9.72 1.87 -10.02
N ASP A 22 9.84 3.18 -9.86
CA ASP A 22 8.95 3.94 -8.97
C ASP A 22 7.47 3.70 -9.27
N GLU A 23 7.15 3.51 -10.56
CA GLU A 23 5.82 3.20 -11.05
C GLU A 23 5.30 1.86 -10.52
N ASP A 24 6.15 0.84 -10.49
CA ASP A 24 5.80 -0.46 -9.92
C ASP A 24 5.59 -0.35 -8.40
N LEU A 25 6.44 0.41 -7.69
CA LEU A 25 6.26 0.66 -6.25
C LEU A 25 4.90 1.31 -5.95
N LEU A 26 4.49 2.27 -6.78
CA LEU A 26 3.20 2.93 -6.64
C LEU A 26 2.00 2.00 -6.91
N CYS A 27 2.20 0.88 -7.59
CA CYS A 27 1.16 -0.13 -7.83
C CYS A 27 1.05 -1.17 -6.71
N VAL A 28 2.11 -1.38 -5.92
CA VAL A 28 2.13 -2.39 -4.85
C VAL A 28 0.96 -2.24 -3.87
N PRO A 29 0.63 -1.04 -3.36
CA PRO A 29 -0.49 -0.91 -2.43
C PRO A 29 -1.83 -1.35 -2.99
N GLY A 30 -2.10 -1.11 -4.26
CA GLY A 30 -3.32 -1.58 -4.92
C GLY A 30 -3.47 -3.09 -4.84
N ILE A 31 -2.38 -3.82 -5.03
CA ILE A 31 -2.34 -5.27 -4.96
C ILE A 31 -2.47 -5.75 -3.50
N CYS A 32 -1.71 -5.15 -2.58
CA CYS A 32 -1.73 -5.54 -1.17
C CYS A 32 -3.07 -5.24 -0.48
N LEU A 33 -3.70 -4.12 -0.83
CA LEU A 33 -4.95 -3.67 -0.23
C LEU A 33 -6.20 -4.21 -0.95
N GLY A 34 -6.04 -4.67 -2.21
CA GLY A 34 -7.14 -5.08 -3.07
C GLY A 34 -7.93 -3.92 -3.68
N PHE A 35 -7.47 -2.69 -3.53
CA PHE A 35 -8.06 -1.49 -4.14
C PHE A 35 -7.02 -0.38 -4.32
N HIS A 36 -7.25 0.50 -5.30
CA HIS A 36 -6.39 1.67 -5.49
C HIS A 36 -6.59 2.69 -4.38
N PRO A 37 -5.53 3.04 -3.63
CA PRO A 37 -5.64 4.05 -2.58
C PRO A 37 -5.85 5.45 -3.18
N THR A 38 -6.68 6.25 -2.51
CA THR A 38 -6.93 7.66 -2.82
C THR A 38 -6.90 8.46 -1.53
N GLU A 39 -6.38 9.69 -1.58
CA GLU A 39 -6.20 10.56 -0.42
C GLU A 39 -5.61 9.82 0.78
N SER A 40 -4.58 9.02 0.49
CA SER A 40 -4.00 8.06 1.43
C SER A 40 -2.49 8.16 1.48
N CYS A 41 -1.95 7.87 2.66
CA CYS A 41 -0.55 7.53 2.86
C CYS A 41 -0.43 6.03 3.05
N VAL A 42 0.55 5.42 2.40
CA VAL A 42 0.89 4.01 2.56
C VAL A 42 2.34 3.88 2.96
N VAL A 43 2.62 3.09 3.98
CA VAL A 43 3.98 2.72 4.37
C VAL A 43 4.18 1.25 4.06
N LEU A 44 5.16 0.96 3.22
CA LEU A 44 5.59 -0.39 2.91
C LEU A 44 6.81 -0.74 3.78
N GLY A 45 6.79 -1.91 4.39
CA GLY A 45 7.96 -2.52 4.98
C GLY A 45 8.62 -3.45 3.96
N VAL A 46 9.86 -3.16 3.59
CA VAL A 46 10.61 -3.88 2.56
C VAL A 46 11.83 -4.54 3.19
N CYS A 47 11.89 -5.85 3.14
CA CYS A 47 13.01 -6.65 3.63
C CYS A 47 13.68 -7.34 2.44
N GLY A 48 14.89 -6.91 2.08
CA GLY A 48 15.52 -7.36 0.85
C GLY A 48 14.72 -6.93 -0.39
N THR A 49 14.15 -7.89 -1.10
CA THR A 49 13.33 -7.67 -2.30
C THR A 49 11.83 -7.94 -2.07
N SER A 50 11.44 -8.20 -0.81
CA SER A 50 10.06 -8.56 -0.47
C SER A 50 9.37 -7.43 0.29
N VAL A 51 8.11 -7.18 -0.04
CA VAL A 51 7.21 -6.34 0.78
C VAL A 51 6.58 -7.22 1.84
N GLU A 52 6.93 -6.98 3.10
CA GLU A 52 6.48 -7.79 4.23
C GLU A 52 5.20 -7.26 4.87
N PHE A 53 4.96 -5.96 4.78
CA PHE A 53 3.72 -5.36 5.23
C PHE A 53 3.38 -4.09 4.46
N CYS A 54 2.10 -3.75 4.51
CA CYS A 54 1.53 -2.56 3.90
C CYS A 54 0.57 -1.92 4.91
N ALA A 55 0.92 -0.76 5.42
CA ALA A 55 0.10 0.01 6.35
C ALA A 55 -0.48 1.23 5.65
N ARG A 56 -1.78 1.45 5.75
CA ARG A 56 -2.49 2.56 5.12
C ARG A 56 -3.12 3.48 6.17
N ALA A 57 -3.01 4.78 5.95
CA ALA A 57 -3.73 5.80 6.69
C ALA A 57 -4.31 6.85 5.73
N ASP A 58 -5.37 7.54 6.15
CA ASP A 58 -5.83 8.72 5.43
C ASP A 58 -4.83 9.87 5.60
N LEU A 59 -4.59 10.64 4.54
CA LEU A 59 -3.64 11.76 4.61
C LEU A 59 -4.02 12.81 5.66
N ASP A 60 -5.29 13.15 5.76
CA ASP A 60 -5.77 14.10 6.75
C ASP A 60 -5.59 13.63 8.19
N TRP A 61 -5.69 12.31 8.41
CA TRP A 61 -5.49 11.74 9.73
C TRP A 61 -4.04 11.84 10.21
N LEU A 62 -3.07 11.99 9.31
CA LEU A 62 -1.65 12.13 9.68
C LEU A 62 -1.37 13.37 10.53
N ASP A 63 -2.18 14.39 10.47
CA ASP A 63 -1.99 15.59 11.29
C ASP A 63 -2.12 15.27 12.79
N GLU A 64 -2.99 14.33 13.16
CA GLU A 64 -3.25 13.91 14.54
C GLU A 64 -2.68 12.51 14.85
N GLY A 65 -2.74 11.59 13.89
CA GLY A 65 -2.45 10.17 14.06
C GLY A 65 -1.05 9.72 13.62
N ARG A 66 -0.16 10.63 13.20
CA ARG A 66 1.17 10.28 12.69
C ARG A 66 1.98 9.44 13.67
N ALA A 67 1.99 9.80 14.95
CA ALA A 67 2.70 9.05 15.98
C ALA A 67 2.16 7.62 16.14
N ASP A 68 0.86 7.41 15.97
CA ASP A 68 0.23 6.10 16.04
C ASP A 68 0.62 5.23 14.84
N LEU A 69 0.65 5.81 13.64
CA LEU A 69 1.11 5.12 12.45
C LEU A 69 2.57 4.70 12.59
N ILE A 70 3.43 5.60 13.06
CA ILE A 70 4.86 5.32 13.28
C ILE A 70 5.02 4.14 14.25
N ARG A 71 4.31 4.14 15.37
CA ARG A 71 4.37 3.00 16.33
C ARG A 71 3.95 1.69 15.69
N GLN A 72 2.90 1.69 14.88
CA GLN A 72 2.41 0.48 14.21
C GLN A 72 3.42 -0.06 13.21
N VAL A 73 3.99 0.79 12.35
CA VAL A 73 4.96 0.35 11.34
C VAL A 73 6.30 -0.06 11.96
N GLU A 74 6.76 0.65 12.98
CA GLU A 74 7.97 0.30 13.71
C GLU A 74 7.80 -1.03 14.48
N SER A 75 6.65 -1.25 15.08
CA SER A 75 6.32 -2.51 15.75
C SER A 75 6.28 -3.68 14.77
N ALA A 76 5.68 -3.49 13.60
CA ALA A 76 5.68 -4.50 12.54
C ALA A 76 7.09 -4.81 12.05
N ALA A 77 7.93 -3.80 11.89
CA ALA A 77 9.32 -3.96 11.46
C ALA A 77 10.22 -4.65 12.50
N GLN A 78 9.94 -4.50 13.80
CA GLN A 78 10.72 -5.11 14.87
C GLN A 78 10.74 -6.65 14.83
N SER A 79 9.68 -7.26 14.33
CA SER A 79 9.59 -8.71 14.17
C SER A 79 10.32 -9.24 12.92
N LEU A 80 10.85 -8.35 12.09
CA LEU A 80 11.47 -8.65 10.81
C LEU A 80 12.97 -8.28 10.84
N GLU A 81 13.78 -9.04 10.12
CA GLU A 81 15.21 -8.74 10.00
C GLU A 81 15.45 -7.72 8.88
N SER A 82 16.17 -6.63 9.19
CA SER A 82 16.64 -5.65 8.19
C SER A 82 15.54 -5.05 7.31
N CYS A 83 14.45 -4.60 7.92
CA CYS A 83 13.35 -3.99 7.20
C CYS A 83 13.59 -2.49 6.98
N ASN A 84 13.41 -2.06 5.75
CA ASN A 84 13.43 -0.66 5.35
C ASN A 84 12.01 -0.19 5.03
N PHE A 85 11.80 1.12 4.93
CA PHE A 85 10.50 1.69 4.65
C PHE A 85 10.46 2.39 3.31
N VAL A 86 9.32 2.30 2.64
CA VAL A 86 8.95 3.15 1.50
C VAL A 86 7.64 3.84 1.85
N ILE A 87 7.57 5.14 1.65
CA ILE A 87 6.39 5.95 1.94
C ILE A 87 5.78 6.42 0.63
N LEU A 88 4.50 6.12 0.44
CA LEU A 88 3.76 6.44 -0.77
C LEU A 88 2.55 7.30 -0.42
N GLY A 89 2.36 8.39 -1.13
CA GLY A 89 1.17 9.25 -1.03
C GLY A 89 0.33 9.19 -2.29
N TYR A 90 -0.97 9.21 -2.13
CA TYR A 90 -1.94 9.24 -3.24
C TYR A 90 -2.92 10.36 -3.00
N THR A 91 -2.87 11.40 -3.84
CA THR A 91 -3.70 12.59 -3.65
C THR A 91 -3.83 13.39 -4.95
N ARG A 92 -4.92 14.13 -5.07
CA ARG A 92 -5.07 15.13 -6.14
C ARG A 92 -4.26 16.40 -5.89
N TYR A 93 -3.74 16.58 -4.67
CA TYR A 93 -3.06 17.78 -4.20
C TYR A 93 -1.65 17.46 -3.68
N PRO A 94 -0.71 17.05 -4.56
CA PRO A 94 0.62 16.58 -4.13
C PRO A 94 1.43 17.68 -3.41
N ASP A 95 1.37 18.92 -3.85
CA ASP A 95 2.09 20.03 -3.21
C ASP A 95 1.65 20.25 -1.76
N GLU A 96 0.34 20.17 -1.50
CA GLU A 96 -0.22 20.38 -0.16
C GLU A 96 0.10 19.23 0.81
N ASN A 97 0.28 18.02 0.28
CA ASN A 97 0.47 16.81 1.10
C ASN A 97 1.93 16.35 1.20
N SER A 98 2.83 16.90 0.40
CA SER A 98 4.24 16.50 0.41
C SER A 98 4.91 16.69 1.77
N GLU A 99 4.60 17.76 2.48
CA GLU A 99 5.15 18.04 3.81
C GLU A 99 4.74 17.00 4.85
N ARG A 100 3.50 16.48 4.80
CA ARG A 100 3.03 15.41 5.68
C ARG A 100 3.87 14.15 5.53
N LEU A 101 4.19 13.78 4.29
CA LEU A 101 5.00 12.60 3.99
C LEU A 101 6.46 12.77 4.43
N ILE A 102 7.04 13.94 4.22
CA ILE A 102 8.42 14.22 4.67
C ILE A 102 8.50 14.21 6.20
N ARG A 103 7.54 14.78 6.90
CA ARG A 103 7.50 14.71 8.36
C ARG A 103 7.42 13.29 8.86
N LEU A 104 6.58 12.46 8.25
CA LEU A 104 6.49 11.04 8.57
C LEU A 104 7.85 10.35 8.36
N ALA A 105 8.50 10.60 7.22
CA ALA A 105 9.79 10.01 6.89
C ALA A 105 10.90 10.40 7.89
N LEU A 106 10.89 11.64 8.37
CA LEU A 106 11.89 12.14 9.32
C LEU A 106 11.67 11.61 10.75
N GLU A 107 10.45 11.24 11.10
CA GLU A 107 10.10 10.76 12.44
C GLU A 107 10.16 9.24 12.58
N ILE A 108 10.12 8.47 11.50
CA ILE A 108 10.31 7.02 11.53
C ILE A 108 11.75 6.68 11.93
N HIS A 109 11.91 5.81 12.93
CA HIS A 109 13.21 5.25 13.30
C HIS A 109 13.53 4.06 12.38
N GLY A 110 14.45 4.27 11.48
CA GLY A 110 14.85 3.27 10.49
C GLY A 110 15.21 3.92 9.16
N THR A 111 15.53 3.11 8.19
CA THR A 111 15.89 3.59 6.86
C THR A 111 14.63 3.76 6.00
N VAL A 112 14.31 4.99 5.62
CA VAL A 112 13.33 5.29 4.59
C VAL A 112 14.06 5.36 3.26
N MET A 113 13.79 4.41 2.38
CA MET A 113 14.46 4.28 1.09
C MET A 113 13.94 5.29 0.07
N ASP A 114 12.64 5.52 0.09
CA ASP A 114 11.97 6.38 -0.88
C ASP A 114 10.70 7.00 -0.31
N VAL A 115 10.40 8.20 -0.79
CA VAL A 115 9.14 8.88 -0.52
C VAL A 115 8.58 9.36 -1.85
N LEU A 116 7.49 8.75 -2.30
CA LEU A 116 6.84 9.08 -3.55
C LEU A 116 5.44 9.63 -3.30
N ILE A 117 4.99 10.50 -4.15
CA ILE A 117 3.60 10.99 -4.14
C ILE A 117 3.03 10.95 -5.55
N ALA A 118 1.84 10.42 -5.69
CA ALA A 118 1.15 10.27 -6.96
C ALA A 118 -0.19 11.01 -6.96
N SER A 119 -0.43 11.71 -8.04
CA SER A 119 -1.75 12.14 -8.50
C SER A 119 -2.33 11.08 -9.45
N PRO A 120 -3.56 11.23 -9.94
CA PRO A 120 -4.13 10.26 -10.89
C PRO A 120 -3.32 10.05 -12.17
N THR A 121 -2.48 11.01 -12.57
CA THR A 121 -1.79 10.99 -13.88
C THR A 121 -0.29 11.24 -13.80
N ARG A 122 0.25 11.59 -12.65
CA ARG A 122 1.66 11.93 -12.45
C ARG A 122 2.14 11.52 -11.09
N TYR A 123 3.46 11.30 -10.95
CA TYR A 123 4.09 11.09 -9.65
C TYR A 123 5.38 11.90 -9.51
N TRP A 124 5.83 12.05 -8.28
CA TRP A 124 7.03 12.78 -7.89
C TRP A 124 7.78 12.04 -6.80
N THR A 125 9.09 12.21 -6.76
CA THR A 125 9.86 11.95 -5.55
C THR A 125 9.70 13.13 -4.60
N VAL A 126 9.40 12.85 -3.34
CA VAL A 126 9.27 13.89 -2.31
C VAL A 126 10.60 14.06 -1.60
N THR A 127 11.13 15.28 -1.62
CA THR A 127 12.39 15.64 -0.96
C THR A 127 12.16 16.77 0.03
N PRO A 128 13.10 17.04 0.95
CA PRO A 128 13.02 18.22 1.82
C PRO A 128 12.99 19.56 1.06
N LEU A 129 13.40 19.54 -0.21
CA LEU A 129 13.37 20.72 -1.10
C LEU A 129 12.10 20.80 -1.96
N GLY A 130 11.18 19.86 -1.80
CA GLY A 130 9.92 19.80 -2.52
C GLY A 130 9.81 18.60 -3.48
N LEU A 131 8.87 18.69 -4.39
CA LEU A 131 8.58 17.67 -5.39
C LEU A 131 9.61 17.67 -6.52
N GLN A 132 10.11 16.49 -6.88
CA GLN A 132 11.12 16.32 -7.94
C GLN A 132 10.71 15.23 -8.93
N PRO A 133 10.84 15.46 -10.25
CA PRO A 133 11.08 16.77 -10.87
C PRO A 133 9.86 17.68 -10.72
N PRO A 134 9.97 18.99 -10.88
CA PRO A 134 8.85 19.92 -10.67
C PRO A 134 7.58 19.58 -11.49
N GLU A 135 7.76 19.14 -12.74
CA GLU A 135 6.67 18.72 -13.62
C GLU A 135 6.11 17.34 -13.33
N GLY A 136 6.80 16.53 -12.51
CA GLY A 136 6.47 15.14 -12.26
C GLY A 136 6.70 14.21 -13.45
N TYR A 137 6.65 12.92 -13.20
CA TYR A 137 6.66 11.89 -14.23
C TYR A 137 5.24 11.47 -14.59
N PRO A 138 4.93 11.22 -15.86
CA PRO A 138 3.65 10.60 -16.23
C PRO A 138 3.53 9.23 -15.57
N TRP A 139 2.34 8.88 -15.07
CA TRP A 139 2.08 7.56 -14.58
C TRP A 139 0.61 7.18 -14.79
N ASP A 140 0.39 5.88 -14.97
CA ASP A 140 -0.93 5.27 -15.07
C ASP A 140 -0.87 3.92 -14.36
N PRO A 141 -1.62 3.72 -13.28
CA PRO A 141 -1.61 2.47 -12.53
C PRO A 141 -1.99 1.23 -13.35
N GLY A 142 -2.72 1.41 -14.45
CA GLY A 142 -3.14 0.32 -15.32
C GLY A 142 -2.08 -0.14 -16.33
N THR A 143 -1.01 0.61 -16.53
CA THR A 143 -0.02 0.34 -17.58
C THR A 143 1.32 -0.18 -17.10
N THR A 144 1.48 -0.38 -15.79
CA THR A 144 2.74 -0.88 -15.22
C THR A 144 2.91 -2.37 -15.46
N THR A 145 4.16 -2.84 -15.45
CA THR A 145 4.47 -4.27 -15.55
C THR A 145 3.82 -5.06 -14.42
N LEU A 146 3.86 -4.53 -13.22
CA LEU A 146 3.26 -5.16 -12.04
C LEU A 146 1.72 -5.26 -12.14
N ALA A 147 1.06 -4.22 -12.68
CA ALA A 147 -0.38 -4.26 -12.92
C ALA A 147 -0.77 -5.34 -13.94
N ALA A 148 0.01 -5.47 -15.02
CA ALA A 148 -0.21 -6.52 -16.01
C ALA A 148 0.00 -7.93 -15.41
N GLU A 149 1.01 -8.10 -14.58
CA GLU A 149 1.26 -9.36 -13.88
C GLU A 149 0.12 -9.71 -12.91
N ALA A 150 -0.38 -8.73 -12.15
CA ALA A 150 -1.53 -8.93 -11.26
C ALA A 150 -2.78 -9.38 -12.01
N VAL A 151 -3.07 -8.77 -13.17
CA VAL A 151 -4.17 -9.19 -14.04
C VAL A 151 -3.97 -10.61 -14.55
N TYR A 152 -2.76 -10.95 -14.99
CA TYR A 152 -2.43 -12.29 -15.46
C TYR A 152 -2.62 -13.36 -14.37
N LEU A 153 -2.27 -13.04 -13.13
CA LEU A 153 -2.44 -13.91 -11.96
C LEU A 153 -3.87 -13.92 -11.41
N GLY A 154 -4.77 -13.12 -11.99
CA GLY A 154 -6.17 -13.05 -11.56
C GLY A 154 -6.35 -12.39 -10.19
N ILE A 155 -5.42 -11.52 -9.79
CA ILE A 155 -5.50 -10.79 -8.53
C ILE A 155 -6.47 -9.62 -8.69
N PRO A 156 -7.58 -9.60 -7.94
CA PRO A 156 -8.56 -8.53 -8.06
C PRO A 156 -8.04 -7.26 -7.39
N VAL A 157 -8.11 -6.14 -8.12
CA VAL A 157 -7.84 -4.81 -7.57
C VAL A 157 -9.05 -3.94 -7.89
N ALA A 158 -9.85 -3.62 -6.88
CA ALA A 158 -11.01 -2.75 -7.03
C ALA A 158 -10.58 -1.30 -7.29
N ALA A 159 -11.41 -0.53 -7.99
CA ALA A 159 -11.12 0.87 -8.26
C ALA A 159 -11.13 1.74 -7.01
N SER A 160 -11.85 1.32 -5.96
CA SER A 160 -11.91 2.03 -4.69
C SER A 160 -12.11 1.07 -3.51
N ARG A 161 -11.81 1.60 -2.30
CA ARG A 161 -12.08 0.87 -1.05
C ARG A 161 -13.57 0.52 -0.89
N ALA A 162 -14.45 1.42 -1.30
CA ALA A 162 -15.90 1.19 -1.22
C ALA A 162 -16.34 0.01 -2.09
N GLU A 163 -15.79 -0.13 -3.30
CA GLU A 163 -16.03 -1.28 -4.17
C GLU A 163 -15.47 -2.57 -3.57
N ALA A 164 -14.24 -2.56 -3.07
CA ALA A 164 -13.65 -3.72 -2.42
C ALA A 164 -14.48 -4.22 -1.23
N VAL A 165 -14.98 -3.31 -0.39
CA VAL A 165 -15.86 -3.65 0.74
C VAL A 165 -17.21 -4.18 0.25
N ALA A 166 -17.77 -3.63 -0.82
CA ALA A 166 -19.03 -4.10 -1.40
C ALA A 166 -18.90 -5.53 -1.96
N GLU A 167 -17.79 -5.83 -2.65
CA GLU A 167 -17.48 -7.17 -3.15
C GLU A 167 -17.35 -8.19 -2.03
N VAL A 168 -16.64 -7.85 -0.95
CA VAL A 168 -16.50 -8.72 0.22
C VAL A 168 -17.84 -8.98 0.90
N ARG A 169 -18.70 -7.96 1.02
CA ARG A 169 -20.05 -8.11 1.57
C ARG A 169 -20.93 -8.98 0.69
N ALA A 170 -20.89 -8.79 -0.62
CA ALA A 170 -21.63 -9.61 -1.57
C ALA A 170 -21.19 -11.09 -1.58
N ALA A 171 -19.88 -11.34 -1.39
CA ALA A 171 -19.34 -12.68 -1.28
C ALA A 171 -19.60 -13.36 0.08
N GLY A 172 -19.83 -12.54 1.13
CA GLY A 172 -19.98 -12.99 2.52
C GLY A 172 -21.43 -13.07 3.01
N GLU A 173 -22.42 -12.80 2.18
CA GLU A 173 -23.81 -13.10 2.56
C GLU A 173 -24.01 -14.63 2.55
N PRO A 174 -24.13 -15.27 3.73
CA PRO A 174 -24.53 -16.68 3.76
C PRO A 174 -25.95 -16.73 3.17
N GLY A 175 -26.10 -17.53 2.15
CA GLY A 175 -27.44 -17.86 1.66
C GLY A 175 -28.31 -18.21 2.86
N GLU A 176 -29.45 -17.60 2.98
CA GLU A 176 -30.45 -17.88 4.00
C GLU A 176 -30.64 -19.38 4.06
N VAL A 177 -30.11 -20.00 5.10
CA VAL A 177 -30.42 -21.38 5.42
C VAL A 177 -31.80 -21.34 6.03
N GLU A 178 -32.81 -21.57 5.20
CA GLU A 178 -34.17 -21.82 5.64
C GLU A 178 -34.12 -23.08 6.54
N PHE A 179 -34.17 -22.87 7.84
CA PHE A 179 -34.46 -23.95 8.75
C PHE A 179 -35.95 -24.30 8.61
N LEU A 180 -36.23 -25.29 7.80
CA LEU A 180 -37.53 -25.96 7.84
C LEU A 180 -37.64 -26.70 9.18
N SER A 181 -38.46 -26.18 10.06
CA SER A 181 -38.93 -26.87 11.26
C SER A 181 -40.01 -27.87 10.94
#